data_dcf7767167d274b97d606673b196e94c
#
_entry.id   dcf7767167d274b97d606673b196e94c
#
_cell.length_a   1.000
_cell.length_b   1.000
_cell.length_c   1.000
_cell.angle_alpha   90.00
_cell.angle_beta   90.00
_cell.angle_gamma   90.00
#
_symmetry.space_group_name_H-M   'P 1'
#
loop_
_entity.id
_entity.type
_entity.pdbx_description
1 polymer ?
#
loop_
_entity_poly.entity_id
_entity_poly.type
_entity_poly.pdbx_seq_one_letter_code
_entity_poly.pdbx_strand_id
1 'polypeptide(L)'
;MTNKILNFSNDYLQGAHPAILQRIMETNEMEMSGYGSDSISASAIESIRKACACPQAAVHFLVGGTQTNQVMIDSLLQSYQGVIAAKTGHISVHEACAIEFGGYRVLELEGTDGKFTAQQIKETIEDYWADKNHEHMVMPGMVYLSQPTELGTLHSKTELEAISQVCKEKAE
;
A
#
# COMPACT_ATOMS: atom_id res chain seq x y z
N MET A 1 31.70 21.42 -14.54
CA MET A 1 30.62 20.46 -14.23
C MET A 1 30.12 20.79 -12.82
N THR A 2 28.94 21.35 -12.68
CA THR A 2 28.37 21.61 -11.36
C THR A 2 28.00 20.28 -10.74
N ASN A 3 28.64 19.91 -9.62
CA ASN A 3 28.24 18.77 -8.82
C ASN A 3 26.76 18.98 -8.40
N LYS A 4 25.83 18.31 -9.08
CA LYS A 4 24.43 18.34 -8.70
C LYS A 4 24.32 17.54 -7.41
N ILE A 5 24.03 18.23 -6.31
CA ILE A 5 23.74 17.56 -5.04
C ILE A 5 22.40 16.82 -5.22
N LEU A 6 22.42 15.52 -5.00
CA LEU A 6 21.19 14.72 -4.97
C LEU A 6 20.50 14.92 -3.61
N ASN A 7 19.23 15.26 -3.64
CA ASN A 7 18.43 15.43 -2.45
C ASN A 7 17.42 14.27 -2.37
N PHE A 8 17.42 13.56 -1.24
CA PHE A 8 16.57 12.42 -0.96
C PHE A 8 15.66 12.64 0.27
N SER A 9 15.37 13.90 0.60
CA SER A 9 14.56 14.22 1.79
C SER A 9 13.08 13.83 1.64
N ASN A 10 12.57 13.78 0.42
CA ASN A 10 11.24 13.22 0.09
C ASN A 10 11.14 12.91 -1.41
N ASP A 11 10.05 12.28 -1.82
CA ASP A 11 9.80 11.82 -3.20
C ASP A 11 9.03 12.82 -4.07
N TYR A 12 8.69 13.99 -3.56
CA TYR A 12 7.91 15.04 -4.26
C TYR A 12 8.67 16.36 -4.43
N LEU A 13 10.02 16.35 -4.38
CA LEU A 13 10.87 17.55 -4.51
C LEU A 13 10.94 18.11 -5.92
N GLN A 14 10.74 17.28 -6.91
CA GLN A 14 10.92 17.65 -8.31
C GLN A 14 9.61 17.47 -9.09
N GLY A 15 9.49 18.25 -10.18
CA GLY A 15 8.39 18.06 -11.12
C GLY A 15 8.51 16.75 -11.91
N ALA A 16 7.60 16.57 -12.86
CA ALA A 16 7.57 15.37 -13.68
C ALA A 16 8.82 15.25 -14.58
N HIS A 17 9.21 14.01 -14.87
CA HIS A 17 10.28 13.72 -15.83
C HIS A 17 9.94 14.33 -17.21
N PRO A 18 10.95 14.85 -17.96
CA PRO A 18 10.70 15.50 -19.25
C PRO A 18 9.84 14.70 -20.24
N ALA A 19 10.01 13.37 -20.30
CA ALA A 19 9.19 12.52 -21.15
C ALA A 19 7.70 12.50 -20.75
N ILE A 20 7.39 12.63 -19.46
CA ILE A 20 6.02 12.75 -18.95
C ILE A 20 5.43 14.10 -19.37
N LEU A 21 6.18 15.19 -19.17
CA LEU A 21 5.77 16.53 -19.61
C LEU A 21 5.49 16.59 -21.11
N GLN A 22 6.38 16.01 -21.91
CA GLN A 22 6.16 15.91 -23.35
C GLN A 22 4.89 15.14 -23.68
N ARG A 23 4.66 14.00 -23.03
CA ARG A 23 3.44 13.20 -23.25
C ARG A 23 2.18 13.95 -22.86
N ILE A 24 2.21 14.69 -21.77
CA ILE A 24 1.09 15.59 -21.38
C ILE A 24 0.82 16.62 -22.47
N MET A 25 1.86 17.27 -23.01
CA MET A 25 1.70 18.24 -24.09
C MET A 25 1.10 17.61 -25.36
N GLU A 26 1.53 16.42 -25.75
CA GLU A 26 1.02 15.70 -26.92
C GLU A 26 -0.45 15.32 -26.79
N THR A 27 -0.93 15.11 -25.58
CA THR A 27 -2.31 14.65 -25.33
C THR A 27 -3.23 15.74 -24.79
N ASN A 28 -2.72 16.96 -24.58
CA ASN A 28 -3.46 18.05 -23.92
C ASN A 28 -4.75 18.45 -24.64
N GLU A 29 -4.74 18.43 -25.98
CA GLU A 29 -5.89 18.81 -26.80
C GLU A 29 -6.79 17.61 -27.18
N MET A 30 -6.50 16.42 -26.67
CA MET A 30 -7.29 15.23 -26.96
C MET A 30 -8.56 15.22 -26.07
N GLU A 31 -9.71 15.08 -26.71
CA GLU A 31 -10.97 14.85 -25.99
C GLU A 31 -11.01 13.40 -25.50
N MET A 32 -11.10 13.23 -24.18
CA MET A 32 -11.07 11.92 -23.53
C MET A 32 -12.35 11.67 -22.75
N SER A 33 -12.81 10.43 -22.75
CA SER A 33 -13.86 9.98 -21.82
C SER A 33 -13.34 9.99 -20.39
N GLY A 34 -14.21 10.26 -19.42
CA GLY A 34 -13.86 10.26 -17.99
C GLY A 34 -13.85 8.87 -17.39
N TYR A 35 -13.54 8.84 -16.08
CA TYR A 35 -13.66 7.64 -15.21
C TYR A 35 -12.77 6.46 -15.62
N GLY A 36 -11.60 6.74 -16.22
CA GLY A 36 -10.64 5.70 -16.61
C GLY A 36 -11.04 4.85 -17.81
N SER A 37 -12.09 5.28 -18.57
CA SER A 37 -12.55 4.56 -19.78
C SER A 37 -11.94 5.10 -21.08
N ASP A 38 -10.94 5.96 -20.97
CA ASP A 38 -10.20 6.52 -22.09
C ASP A 38 -9.08 5.60 -22.62
N SER A 39 -8.62 5.86 -23.84
CA SER A 39 -7.59 5.06 -24.49
C SER A 39 -6.20 5.16 -23.84
N ILE A 40 -5.89 6.26 -23.16
CA ILE A 40 -4.62 6.44 -22.46
C ILE A 40 -4.61 5.56 -21.21
N SER A 41 -5.69 5.58 -20.41
CA SER A 41 -5.87 4.71 -19.26
C SER A 41 -5.81 3.22 -19.65
N ALA A 42 -6.48 2.83 -20.75
CA ALA A 42 -6.42 1.46 -21.25
C ALA A 42 -4.99 1.05 -21.62
N SER A 43 -4.25 1.90 -22.32
CA SER A 43 -2.84 1.65 -22.67
C SER A 43 -1.93 1.55 -21.44
N ALA A 44 -2.17 2.38 -20.43
CA ALA A 44 -1.43 2.34 -19.17
C ALA A 44 -1.70 1.03 -18.40
N ILE A 45 -2.95 0.58 -18.32
CA ILE A 45 -3.33 -0.70 -17.71
C ILE A 45 -2.58 -1.86 -18.36
N GLU A 46 -2.57 -1.94 -19.68
CA GLU A 46 -1.86 -3.00 -20.38
C GLU A 46 -0.34 -2.95 -20.16
N SER A 47 0.23 -1.75 -20.11
CA SER A 47 1.65 -1.57 -19.83
C SER A 47 2.02 -2.04 -18.42
N ILE A 48 1.17 -1.74 -17.41
CA ILE A 48 1.35 -2.18 -16.02
C ILE A 48 1.22 -3.70 -15.91
N ARG A 49 0.19 -4.30 -16.51
CA ARG A 49 -0.02 -5.76 -16.55
C ARG A 49 1.17 -6.49 -17.13
N LYS A 50 1.72 -5.95 -18.22
CA LYS A 50 2.92 -6.49 -18.86
C LYS A 50 4.15 -6.37 -17.96
N ALA A 51 4.37 -5.20 -17.36
CA ALA A 51 5.51 -4.96 -16.47
C ALA A 51 5.49 -5.86 -15.22
N CYS A 52 4.30 -6.12 -14.66
CA CYS A 52 4.09 -6.99 -13.51
C CYS A 52 4.02 -8.50 -13.88
N ALA A 53 4.08 -8.85 -15.15
CA ALA A 53 3.84 -10.21 -15.66
C ALA A 53 2.52 -10.82 -15.12
N CYS A 54 1.48 -9.98 -14.95
CA CYS A 54 0.20 -10.36 -14.40
C CYS A 54 -0.95 -9.86 -15.29
N PRO A 55 -1.31 -10.59 -16.36
CA PRO A 55 -2.31 -10.13 -17.33
C PRO A 55 -3.73 -10.01 -16.75
N GLN A 56 -3.99 -10.65 -15.62
CA GLN A 56 -5.30 -10.63 -14.94
C GLN A 56 -5.39 -9.56 -13.82
N ALA A 57 -4.33 -8.78 -13.60
CA ALA A 57 -4.33 -7.77 -12.54
C ALA A 57 -5.45 -6.74 -12.77
N ALA A 58 -6.22 -6.46 -11.72
CA ALA A 58 -7.05 -5.27 -11.67
C ALA A 58 -6.14 -4.05 -11.45
N VAL A 59 -6.32 -3.01 -12.25
CA VAL A 59 -5.52 -1.78 -12.17
C VAL A 59 -6.45 -0.59 -11.99
N HIS A 60 -6.25 0.15 -10.93
CA HIS A 60 -7.01 1.34 -10.58
C HIS A 60 -6.08 2.54 -10.43
N PHE A 61 -6.48 3.68 -10.97
CA PHE A 61 -5.73 4.93 -10.84
C PHE A 61 -6.38 5.81 -9.77
N LEU A 62 -5.59 6.23 -8.80
CA LEU A 62 -6.00 7.06 -7.67
C LEU A 62 -5.09 8.29 -7.58
N VAL A 63 -5.52 9.31 -6.85
CA VAL A 63 -4.87 10.63 -6.85
C VAL A 63 -3.54 10.63 -6.09
N GLY A 64 -3.38 9.75 -5.08
CA GLY A 64 -2.19 9.70 -4.26
C GLY A 64 -2.16 8.51 -3.31
N GLY A 65 -1.02 8.30 -2.64
CA GLY A 65 -0.78 7.15 -1.76
C GLY A 65 -1.78 7.06 -0.61
N THR A 66 -2.01 8.14 0.10
CA THR A 66 -2.96 8.18 1.22
C THR A 66 -4.38 7.80 0.77
N GLN A 67 -4.86 8.34 -0.35
CA GLN A 67 -6.16 7.94 -0.89
C GLN A 67 -6.19 6.46 -1.30
N THR A 68 -5.09 5.97 -1.86
CA THR A 68 -4.97 4.56 -2.24
C THR A 68 -5.11 3.67 -1.01
N ASN A 69 -4.40 3.99 0.07
CA ASN A 69 -4.45 3.23 1.32
C ASN A 69 -5.87 3.26 1.93
N GLN A 70 -6.50 4.44 2.02
CA GLN A 70 -7.87 4.56 2.51
C GLN A 70 -8.86 3.73 1.69
N VAL A 71 -8.87 3.90 0.37
CA VAL A 71 -9.81 3.20 -0.52
C VAL A 71 -9.62 1.69 -0.46
N MET A 72 -8.37 1.21 -0.44
CA MET A 72 -8.08 -0.22 -0.37
C MET A 72 -8.50 -0.81 0.96
N ILE A 73 -8.20 -0.16 2.07
CA ILE A 73 -8.57 -0.63 3.41
C ILE A 73 -10.09 -0.62 3.57
N ASP A 74 -10.75 0.47 3.19
CA ASP A 74 -12.21 0.62 3.26
C ASP A 74 -12.96 -0.41 2.39
N SER A 75 -12.41 -0.73 1.21
CA SER A 75 -13.04 -1.67 0.29
C SER A 75 -12.88 -3.15 0.66
N LEU A 76 -11.88 -3.48 1.47
CA LEU A 76 -11.50 -4.87 1.78
C LEU A 76 -11.80 -5.28 3.21
N LEU A 77 -11.89 -4.34 4.16
CA LEU A 77 -12.17 -4.64 5.55
C LEU A 77 -13.65 -4.46 5.92
N GLN A 78 -14.09 -5.25 6.89
CA GLN A 78 -15.34 -5.03 7.59
C GLN A 78 -15.11 -4.01 8.74
N SER A 79 -16.17 -3.32 9.16
CA SER A 79 -16.09 -2.25 10.16
C SER A 79 -15.54 -2.66 11.54
N TYR A 80 -15.51 -3.94 11.86
CA TYR A 80 -14.95 -4.50 13.08
C TYR A 80 -13.51 -4.99 12.92
N GLN A 81 -12.94 -4.89 11.71
CA GLN A 81 -11.59 -5.33 11.40
C GLN A 81 -10.60 -4.17 11.44
N GLY A 82 -9.32 -4.51 11.63
CA GLY A 82 -8.20 -3.59 11.58
C GLY A 82 -7.08 -4.09 10.67
N VAL A 83 -6.16 -3.20 10.36
CA VAL A 83 -5.02 -3.46 9.49
C VAL A 83 -3.73 -3.56 10.33
N ILE A 84 -3.02 -4.69 10.22
CA ILE A 84 -1.70 -4.86 10.83
C ILE A 84 -0.69 -4.07 10.00
N ALA A 85 0.12 -3.23 10.66
CA ALA A 85 1.21 -2.49 10.05
C ALA A 85 2.42 -2.39 10.98
N ALA A 86 3.60 -2.10 10.43
CA ALA A 86 4.73 -1.71 11.26
C ALA A 86 4.42 -0.39 11.98
N LYS A 87 4.86 -0.24 13.23
CA LYS A 87 4.74 1.01 13.97
C LYS A 87 5.40 2.20 13.25
N THR A 88 6.40 1.94 12.42
CA THR A 88 7.03 2.93 11.54
C THR A 88 6.38 3.01 10.16
N GLY A 89 5.34 2.22 9.88
CA GLY A 89 4.68 2.17 8.58
C GLY A 89 4.00 3.49 8.22
N HIS A 90 3.88 3.77 6.94
CA HIS A 90 3.37 5.05 6.44
C HIS A 90 1.97 5.37 6.99
N ILE A 91 1.08 4.38 7.03
CA ILE A 91 -0.28 4.54 7.56
C ILE A 91 -0.32 4.77 9.08
N SER A 92 0.73 4.38 9.81
CA SER A 92 0.84 4.60 11.26
C SER A 92 1.34 6.01 11.60
N VAL A 93 2.27 6.59 10.79
CA VAL A 93 3.02 7.79 11.20
C VAL A 93 2.87 9.00 10.27
N HIS A 94 2.47 8.83 9.00
CA HIS A 94 2.54 9.91 8.02
C HIS A 94 1.20 10.32 7.39
N GLU A 95 0.11 9.61 7.65
CA GLU A 95 -1.18 9.85 6.98
C GLU A 95 -2.21 10.61 7.83
N ALA A 96 -1.78 11.22 8.93
CA ALA A 96 -2.62 12.06 9.78
C ALA A 96 -3.97 11.40 10.16
N CYS A 97 -3.92 10.14 10.59
CA CYS A 97 -5.09 9.34 10.95
C CYS A 97 -6.10 9.10 9.80
N ALA A 98 -5.62 9.05 8.56
CA ALA A 98 -6.49 8.83 7.40
C ALA A 98 -7.26 7.49 7.47
N ILE A 99 -6.62 6.46 8.02
CA ILE A 99 -7.22 5.13 8.17
C ILE A 99 -8.27 5.12 9.28
N GLU A 100 -7.95 5.73 10.43
CA GLU A 100 -8.85 5.87 11.57
C GLU A 100 -10.06 6.74 11.26
N PHE A 101 -9.91 7.74 10.39
CA PHE A 101 -11.02 8.54 9.87
C PHE A 101 -12.04 7.68 9.11
N GLY A 102 -11.59 6.65 8.39
CA GLY A 102 -12.45 5.64 7.76
C GLY A 102 -13.13 4.69 8.75
N GLY A 103 -12.79 4.78 10.04
CA GLY A 103 -13.35 3.92 11.09
C GLY A 103 -12.55 2.64 11.35
N TYR A 104 -11.38 2.49 10.73
CA TYR A 104 -10.52 1.31 10.89
C TYR A 104 -9.37 1.60 11.83
N ARG A 105 -8.94 0.60 12.56
CA ARG A 105 -7.81 0.70 13.48
C ARG A 105 -6.54 0.13 12.82
N VAL A 106 -5.43 0.86 12.94
CA VAL A 106 -4.11 0.33 12.66
C VAL A 106 -3.64 -0.47 13.89
N LEU A 107 -3.34 -1.76 13.67
CA LEU A 107 -2.80 -2.68 14.66
C LEU A 107 -1.28 -2.69 14.49
N GLU A 108 -0.60 -1.88 15.29
CA GLU A 108 0.83 -1.65 15.14
C GLU A 108 1.66 -2.80 15.70
N LEU A 109 2.62 -3.30 14.92
CA LEU A 109 3.63 -4.23 15.36
C LEU A 109 5.00 -3.55 15.46
N GLU A 110 5.70 -3.82 16.55
CA GLU A 110 7.10 -3.45 16.67
C GLU A 110 7.93 -4.29 15.69
N GLY A 111 8.75 -3.61 14.91
CA GLY A 111 9.59 -4.24 13.89
C GLY A 111 11.07 -3.94 14.10
N THR A 112 11.92 -4.72 13.44
CA THR A 112 13.34 -4.42 13.30
C THR A 112 13.57 -3.79 11.94
N ASP A 113 14.19 -2.62 11.92
CA ASP A 113 14.45 -1.86 10.68
C ASP A 113 13.20 -1.63 9.81
N GLY A 114 12.05 -1.38 10.46
CA GLY A 114 10.77 -1.12 9.81
C GLY A 114 10.02 -2.37 9.33
N LYS A 115 10.54 -3.57 9.59
CA LYS A 115 9.94 -4.84 9.19
C LYS A 115 9.49 -5.66 10.39
N PHE A 116 8.31 -6.23 10.31
CA PHE A 116 7.83 -7.29 11.18
C PHE A 116 7.84 -8.64 10.43
N THR A 117 7.74 -9.72 11.15
CA THR A 117 7.86 -11.08 10.64
C THR A 117 6.49 -11.74 10.46
N ALA A 118 6.44 -12.78 9.62
CA ALA A 118 5.27 -13.64 9.49
C ALA A 118 4.88 -14.29 10.83
N GLN A 119 5.86 -14.58 11.68
CA GLN A 119 5.62 -15.14 13.02
C GLN A 119 4.87 -14.16 13.93
N GLN A 120 5.25 -12.88 13.92
CA GLN A 120 4.55 -11.84 14.70
C GLN A 120 3.10 -11.66 14.24
N ILE A 121 2.84 -11.72 12.93
CA ILE A 121 1.46 -11.70 12.40
C ILE A 121 0.67 -12.89 12.93
N LYS A 122 1.25 -14.07 12.84
CA LYS A 122 0.63 -15.30 13.32
C LYS A 122 0.28 -15.23 14.81
N GLU A 123 1.23 -14.80 15.64
CA GLU A 123 1.04 -14.59 17.08
C GLU A 123 -0.08 -13.58 17.36
N THR A 124 -0.10 -12.45 16.66
CA THR A 124 -1.16 -11.44 16.81
C THR A 124 -2.55 -12.00 16.52
N ILE A 125 -2.68 -12.83 15.49
CA ILE A 125 -3.95 -13.45 15.14
C ILE A 125 -4.32 -14.54 16.16
N GLU A 126 -3.36 -15.35 16.60
CA GLU A 126 -3.56 -16.41 17.60
C GLU A 126 -3.95 -15.82 18.96
N ASP A 127 -3.30 -14.73 19.38
CA ASP A 127 -3.62 -14.02 20.62
C ASP A 127 -5.05 -13.45 20.58
N TYR A 128 -5.47 -12.89 19.43
CA TYR A 128 -6.84 -12.43 19.25
C TYR A 128 -7.83 -13.57 19.48
N TRP A 129 -7.67 -14.73 18.84
CA TRP A 129 -8.59 -15.86 18.95
C TRP A 129 -8.51 -16.58 20.30
N ALA A 130 -7.38 -16.50 21.01
CA ALA A 130 -7.21 -17.06 22.34
C ALA A 130 -7.89 -16.24 23.45
N ASP A 131 -8.14 -14.96 23.22
CA ASP A 131 -8.86 -14.12 24.18
C ASP A 131 -10.35 -14.47 24.21
N LYS A 132 -10.88 -14.73 25.41
CA LYS A 132 -12.29 -15.07 25.58
C LYS A 132 -13.25 -13.91 25.26
N ASN A 133 -12.73 -12.71 25.19
CA ASN A 133 -13.46 -11.48 24.89
C ASN A 133 -13.14 -10.94 23.49
N HIS A 134 -12.56 -11.75 22.60
CA HIS A 134 -12.15 -11.31 21.26
C HIS A 134 -13.29 -10.66 20.46
N GLU A 135 -14.55 -11.04 20.71
CA GLU A 135 -15.73 -10.42 20.06
C GLU A 135 -15.88 -8.91 20.39
N HIS A 136 -15.21 -8.42 21.42
CA HIS A 136 -15.16 -7.00 21.79
C HIS A 136 -13.88 -6.29 21.33
N MET A 137 -13.00 -7.00 20.64
CA MET A 137 -11.71 -6.50 20.14
C MET A 137 -11.76 -6.25 18.64
N VAL A 138 -10.84 -5.42 18.15
CA VAL A 138 -10.67 -5.23 16.71
C VAL A 138 -10.00 -6.47 16.12
N MET A 139 -10.67 -7.11 15.19
CA MET A 139 -10.18 -8.33 14.53
C MET A 139 -9.08 -7.97 13.51
N PRO A 140 -7.92 -8.62 13.53
CA PRO A 140 -6.94 -8.49 12.45
C PRO A 140 -7.51 -8.99 11.11
N GLY A 141 -7.65 -8.11 10.11
CA GLY A 141 -8.27 -8.43 8.82
C GLY A 141 -7.38 -8.20 7.60
N MET A 142 -6.30 -7.46 7.77
CA MET A 142 -5.39 -7.12 6.67
C MET A 142 -3.98 -6.93 7.19
N VAL A 143 -2.99 -7.15 6.32
CA VAL A 143 -1.59 -6.78 6.54
C VAL A 143 -1.18 -5.73 5.52
N TYR A 144 -0.65 -4.61 6.01
CA TYR A 144 -0.08 -3.53 5.21
C TYR A 144 1.44 -3.56 5.28
N LEU A 145 2.10 -3.44 4.14
CA LEU A 145 3.55 -3.35 4.02
C LEU A 145 3.95 -2.21 3.10
N SER A 146 4.97 -1.45 3.48
CA SER A 146 5.67 -0.53 2.58
C SER A 146 6.89 -1.23 1.97
N GLN A 147 7.13 -1.02 0.67
CA GLN A 147 8.26 -1.58 -0.06
C GLN A 147 8.86 -0.53 -1.00
N PRO A 148 10.01 0.07 -0.69
CA PRO A 148 10.80 -0.07 0.57
C PRO A 148 10.03 0.41 1.81
N THR A 149 10.53 0.02 3.00
CA THR A 149 10.01 0.57 4.26
C THR A 149 10.40 2.04 4.41
N GLU A 150 9.78 2.74 5.35
CA GLU A 150 10.11 4.14 5.67
C GLU A 150 11.56 4.32 6.17
N LEU A 151 12.19 3.24 6.61
CA LEU A 151 13.61 3.22 7.00
C LEU A 151 14.54 2.82 5.85
N GLY A 152 14.03 2.64 4.63
CA GLY A 152 14.79 2.33 3.43
C GLY A 152 15.21 0.85 3.30
N THR A 153 14.70 -0.02 4.14
CA THR A 153 14.94 -1.47 4.06
C THR A 153 14.00 -2.14 3.08
N LEU A 154 14.37 -3.31 2.58
CA LEU A 154 13.57 -4.09 1.64
C LEU A 154 13.16 -5.42 2.25
N HIS A 155 11.91 -5.81 2.02
CA HIS A 155 11.50 -7.19 2.26
C HIS A 155 12.06 -8.07 1.13
N SER A 156 12.69 -9.17 1.50
CA SER A 156 13.08 -10.20 0.53
C SER A 156 11.85 -10.94 0.02
N LYS A 157 12.00 -11.62 -1.12
CA LYS A 157 10.93 -12.46 -1.66
C LYS A 157 10.48 -13.53 -0.66
N THR A 158 11.42 -14.15 0.04
CA THR A 158 11.11 -15.17 1.05
C THR A 158 10.31 -14.61 2.24
N GLU A 159 10.63 -13.40 2.70
CA GLU A 159 9.85 -12.72 3.75
C GLU A 159 8.41 -12.43 3.28
N LEU A 160 8.25 -11.89 2.06
CA LEU A 160 6.93 -11.63 1.49
C LEU A 160 6.11 -12.91 1.28
N GLU A 161 6.73 -13.98 0.81
CA GLU A 161 6.07 -15.28 0.64
C GLU A 161 5.62 -15.85 1.99
N ALA A 162 6.45 -15.76 3.04
CA ALA A 162 6.09 -16.21 4.38
C ALA A 162 4.90 -15.41 4.95
N ILE A 163 4.90 -14.08 4.80
CA ILE A 163 3.78 -13.22 5.21
C ILE A 163 2.51 -13.59 4.43
N SER A 164 2.61 -13.70 3.10
CA SER A 164 1.48 -14.09 2.25
C SER A 164 0.89 -15.45 2.63
N GLN A 165 1.74 -16.40 3.01
CA GLN A 165 1.29 -17.73 3.44
C GLN A 165 0.46 -17.64 4.72
N VAL A 166 0.95 -16.93 5.74
CA VAL A 166 0.20 -16.72 7.00
C VAL A 166 -1.14 -16.05 6.74
N CYS A 167 -1.18 -15.01 5.89
CA CYS A 167 -2.43 -14.33 5.55
C CYS A 167 -3.44 -15.28 4.89
N LYS A 168 -2.99 -16.17 4.00
CA LYS A 168 -3.87 -17.15 3.35
C LYS A 168 -4.41 -18.21 4.31
N GLU A 169 -3.54 -18.75 5.18
CA GLU A 169 -3.93 -19.78 6.16
C GLU A 169 -4.93 -19.28 7.20
N LYS A 170 -4.99 -17.98 7.43
CA LYS A 170 -5.86 -17.37 8.45
C LYS A 170 -7.08 -16.67 7.86
N ALA A 171 -7.22 -16.66 6.53
CA ALA A 171 -8.38 -16.11 5.83
C ALA A 171 -9.54 -17.13 5.67
N GLU A 172 -9.29 -18.42 5.98
CA GLU A 172 -10.27 -19.51 6.02
C GLU A 172 -10.89 -19.63 7.42
#